data_e97efc668994b64466cd5b3aa9a322f5
#
_entry.id   e97efc668994b64466cd5b3aa9a322f5
#
_cell.length_a   1.000
_cell.length_b   1.000
_cell.length_c   1.000
_cell.angle_alpha   90.00
_cell.angle_beta   90.00
_cell.angle_gamma   90.00
#
_symmetry.space_group_name_H-M   'P 1'
#
loop_
_entity.id
_entity.type
_entity.pdbx_description
1 polymer ?
#
loop_
_entity_poly.entity_id
_entity_poly.type
_entity_poly.pdbx_seq_one_letter_code
_entity_poly.pdbx_strand_id
1 'polypeptide(L)'
;MSIEVLLIPAGIAAYSAIHALVREARSTDLCEKCRATRVTEIDVAHEALLALGSTITHAEDGRIHANTRWGGVTFQKVGNVVLGRVDSADEPTTLAMLGEFDAAVGRVMQARTAQIVIERAQALGFRLIEQRDDGGTLNYVFEEN
;
A
#
# COMPACT_ATOMS: atom_id res chain seq x y z
N MET A 1 -28.37 19.06 -5.47
CA MET A 1 -27.82 17.84 -6.10
C MET A 1 -26.89 17.17 -5.12
N SER A 2 -27.00 15.87 -4.95
CA SER A 2 -26.12 15.06 -4.11
C SER A 2 -25.30 14.11 -4.97
N ILE A 3 -24.04 13.92 -4.58
CA ILE A 3 -23.13 12.99 -5.23
C ILE A 3 -22.66 11.99 -4.19
N GLU A 4 -22.69 10.72 -4.55
CA GLU A 4 -22.16 9.63 -3.75
C GLU A 4 -20.86 9.11 -4.39
N VAL A 5 -19.81 8.96 -3.59
CA VAL A 5 -18.52 8.43 -4.02
C VAL A 5 -18.18 7.21 -3.20
N LEU A 6 -17.94 6.08 -3.87
CA LEU A 6 -17.52 4.83 -3.29
C LEU A 6 -16.03 4.60 -3.58
N LEU A 7 -15.24 4.46 -2.53
CA LEU A 7 -13.83 4.15 -2.63
C LEU A 7 -13.58 2.72 -2.17
N ILE A 8 -13.25 1.86 -3.12
CA ILE A 8 -12.93 0.46 -2.89
C ILE A 8 -11.40 0.35 -2.71
N PRO A 9 -10.90 -0.42 -1.72
CA PRO A 9 -9.46 -0.65 -1.60
C PRO A 9 -8.89 -1.15 -2.92
N ALA A 10 -7.80 -0.55 -3.40
CA ALA A 10 -7.23 -0.84 -4.70
C ALA A 10 -7.01 -2.34 -4.89
N GLY A 11 -7.74 -2.91 -5.81
CA GLY A 11 -7.61 -4.29 -6.19
C GLY A 11 -6.31 -4.56 -6.95
N ILE A 12 -6.10 -5.80 -7.28
CA ILE A 12 -4.93 -6.34 -7.96
C ILE A 12 -4.80 -5.72 -9.36
N ALA A 13 -4.08 -4.61 -9.48
CA ALA A 13 -3.73 -4.11 -10.79
C ALA A 13 -2.42 -4.75 -11.27
N ALA A 14 -2.47 -5.44 -12.40
CA ALA A 14 -1.31 -5.85 -13.19
C ALA A 14 -0.27 -6.75 -12.50
N TYR A 15 -0.71 -7.78 -11.79
CA TYR A 15 0.17 -8.79 -11.20
C TYR A 15 1.18 -9.38 -12.21
N SER A 16 0.77 -9.59 -13.47
CA SER A 16 1.63 -10.11 -14.53
C SER A 16 2.74 -9.14 -14.97
N ALA A 17 2.44 -7.83 -15.05
CA ALA A 17 3.43 -6.82 -15.39
C ALA A 17 4.45 -6.64 -14.25
N ILE A 18 3.99 -6.69 -13.00
CA ILE A 18 4.85 -6.65 -11.83
C ILE A 18 5.78 -7.87 -11.78
N HIS A 19 5.27 -9.07 -12.11
CA HIS A 19 6.08 -10.29 -12.18
C HIS A 19 7.21 -10.21 -13.20
N ALA A 20 6.97 -9.61 -14.35
CA ALA A 20 8.00 -9.42 -15.38
C ALA A 20 9.11 -8.49 -14.90
N LEU A 21 8.74 -7.36 -14.30
CA LEU A 21 9.69 -6.39 -13.73
C LEU A 21 10.50 -6.99 -12.57
N VAL A 22 9.88 -7.82 -11.73
CA VAL A 22 10.55 -8.50 -10.63
C VAL A 22 11.58 -9.52 -11.13
N ARG A 23 11.26 -10.23 -12.19
CA ARG A 23 12.19 -11.17 -12.80
C ARG A 23 13.46 -10.47 -13.31
N GLU A 24 13.27 -9.30 -13.92
CA GLU A 24 14.38 -8.45 -14.38
C GLU A 24 15.17 -7.87 -13.22
N ALA A 25 14.51 -7.35 -12.19
CA ALA A 25 15.12 -6.82 -10.98
C ALA A 25 15.88 -7.90 -10.18
N ARG A 26 15.39 -9.13 -10.16
CA ARG A 26 16.05 -10.27 -9.50
C ARG A 26 17.32 -10.71 -10.20
N SER A 27 17.40 -10.51 -11.51
CA SER A 27 18.62 -10.84 -12.26
C SER A 27 19.81 -9.95 -11.85
N THR A 28 19.55 -8.83 -11.18
CA THR A 28 20.57 -7.93 -10.63
C THR A 28 20.95 -8.20 -9.16
N ASP A 29 20.34 -9.23 -8.56
CA ASP A 29 20.67 -9.79 -7.24
C ASP A 29 20.61 -8.82 -6.05
N LEU A 30 19.78 -7.79 -6.14
CA LEU A 30 19.69 -6.73 -5.12
C LEU A 30 18.91 -7.16 -3.88
N CYS A 31 18.06 -8.17 -3.97
CA CYS A 31 17.28 -8.68 -2.83
C CYS A 31 16.98 -10.17 -3.00
N GLU A 32 17.77 -11.02 -2.36
CA GLU A 32 17.50 -12.45 -2.33
C GLU A 32 16.20 -12.77 -1.57
N LYS A 33 15.44 -13.74 -2.08
CA LYS A 33 14.17 -14.22 -1.48
C LYS A 33 13.07 -13.17 -1.38
N CYS A 34 13.27 -11.97 -1.88
CA CYS A 34 12.23 -10.97 -1.95
C CYS A 34 11.12 -11.35 -2.94
N ARG A 35 9.92 -10.91 -2.62
CA ARG A 35 8.74 -11.02 -3.49
C ARG A 35 8.22 -9.64 -3.82
N ALA A 36 7.58 -9.50 -4.99
CA ALA A 36 6.96 -8.25 -5.39
C ALA A 36 5.78 -7.91 -4.50
N THR A 37 5.70 -6.63 -4.18
CA THR A 37 4.51 -6.02 -3.61
C THR A 37 3.71 -5.29 -4.70
N ARG A 38 2.55 -4.76 -4.35
CA ARG A 38 1.75 -3.91 -5.24
C ARG A 38 2.12 -2.44 -5.15
N VAL A 39 3.18 -2.12 -4.45
CA VAL A 39 3.60 -0.76 -4.17
C VAL A 39 4.64 -0.32 -5.16
N THR A 40 4.50 0.90 -5.67
CA THR A 40 5.48 1.53 -6.55
C THR A 40 6.30 2.60 -5.83
N GLU A 41 5.78 3.12 -4.71
CA GLU A 41 6.42 4.19 -3.94
C GLU A 41 6.81 3.73 -2.55
N ILE A 42 8.05 4.00 -2.17
CA ILE A 42 8.59 3.53 -0.87
C ILE A 42 7.92 4.21 0.34
N ASP A 43 7.42 5.43 0.18
CA ASP A 43 6.71 6.13 1.24
C ASP A 43 5.37 5.47 1.58
N VAL A 44 4.69 4.89 0.59
CA VAL A 44 3.47 4.11 0.81
C VAL A 44 3.78 2.83 1.58
N ALA A 45 4.89 2.17 1.24
CA ALA A 45 5.36 1.00 1.99
C ALA A 45 5.67 1.35 3.44
N HIS A 46 6.31 2.46 3.68
CA HIS A 46 6.60 2.98 5.03
C HIS A 46 5.31 3.20 5.84
N GLU A 47 4.33 3.90 5.27
CA GLU A 47 3.03 4.10 5.93
C GLU A 47 2.29 2.81 6.20
N ALA A 48 2.29 1.88 5.26
CA ALA A 48 1.63 0.58 5.42
C ALA A 48 2.24 -0.23 6.57
N LEU A 49 3.56 -0.23 6.69
CA LEU A 49 4.25 -0.88 7.80
C LEU A 49 3.89 -0.24 9.14
N LEU A 50 3.83 1.08 9.23
CA LEU A 50 3.38 1.78 10.44
C LEU A 50 1.92 1.45 10.77
N ALA A 51 1.05 1.35 9.78
CA ALA A 51 -0.36 0.97 9.97
C ALA A 51 -0.51 -0.46 10.51
N LEU A 52 0.43 -1.36 10.21
CA LEU A 52 0.48 -2.71 10.76
C LEU A 52 1.07 -2.78 12.17
N GLY A 53 1.42 -1.65 12.77
CA GLY A 53 2.04 -1.61 14.09
C GLY A 53 3.51 -1.98 14.12
N SER A 54 4.18 -1.97 12.97
CA SER A 54 5.60 -2.29 12.85
C SER A 54 6.48 -1.14 13.36
N THR A 55 7.68 -1.50 13.85
CA THR A 55 8.70 -0.53 14.24
C THR A 55 9.73 -0.41 13.13
N ILE A 56 9.82 0.76 12.51
CA ILE A 56 10.83 1.05 11.49
C ILE A 56 12.18 1.23 12.16
N THR A 57 13.17 0.43 11.80
CA THR A 57 14.52 0.50 12.34
C THR A 57 15.50 1.21 11.42
N HIS A 58 15.22 1.22 10.13
CA HIS A 58 16.02 1.90 9.12
C HIS A 58 15.15 2.24 7.91
N ALA A 59 15.29 3.45 7.38
CA ALA A 59 14.59 3.89 6.18
C ALA A 59 15.46 4.89 5.42
N GLU A 60 16.20 4.40 4.44
CA GLU A 60 17.15 5.19 3.65
C GLU A 60 17.30 4.59 2.24
N ASP A 61 17.54 5.43 1.24
CA ASP A 61 17.90 5.04 -0.13
C ASP A 61 16.96 3.99 -0.77
N GLY A 62 15.66 4.14 -0.57
CA GLY A 62 14.68 3.21 -1.12
C GLY A 62 14.66 1.85 -0.43
N ARG A 63 15.25 1.73 0.75
CA ARG A 63 15.27 0.53 1.57
C ARG A 63 14.66 0.79 2.94
N ILE A 64 13.83 -0.15 3.41
CA ILE A 64 13.22 -0.11 4.74
C ILE A 64 13.54 -1.42 5.46
N HIS A 65 14.00 -1.31 6.70
CA HIS A 65 14.03 -2.42 7.64
C HIS A 65 13.08 -2.13 8.80
N ALA A 66 12.30 -3.12 9.17
CA ALA A 66 11.31 -2.97 10.24
C ALA A 66 11.21 -4.26 11.05
N ASN A 67 10.76 -4.13 12.29
CA ASN A 67 10.37 -5.25 13.14
C ASN A 67 8.85 -5.38 13.12
N THR A 68 8.39 -6.56 12.76
CA THR A 68 6.97 -6.90 12.66
C THR A 68 6.65 -8.12 13.53
N ARG A 69 5.38 -8.49 13.63
CA ARG A 69 4.97 -9.73 14.30
C ARG A 69 5.51 -11.01 13.63
N TRP A 70 5.94 -10.93 12.37
CA TRP A 70 6.59 -12.05 11.66
C TRP A 70 8.10 -12.07 11.84
N GLY A 71 8.66 -11.08 12.53
CA GLY A 71 10.09 -10.87 12.71
C GLY A 71 10.60 -9.66 11.93
N GLY A 72 11.90 -9.59 11.72
CA GLY A 72 12.52 -8.55 10.90
C GLY A 72 12.12 -8.67 9.44
N VAL A 73 11.79 -7.55 8.81
CA VAL A 73 11.44 -7.48 7.38
C VAL A 73 12.33 -6.46 6.67
N THR A 74 12.56 -6.72 5.40
CA THR A 74 13.30 -5.83 4.50
C THR A 74 12.45 -5.54 3.28
N PHE A 75 12.31 -4.26 2.96
CA PHE A 75 11.70 -3.78 1.72
C PHE A 75 12.70 -2.98 0.92
N GLN A 76 12.69 -3.14 -0.39
CA GLN A 76 13.60 -2.43 -1.28
C GLN A 76 12.88 -2.02 -2.56
N LYS A 77 13.00 -0.74 -2.91
CA LYS A 77 12.53 -0.23 -4.20
C LYS A 77 13.56 -0.55 -5.28
N VAL A 78 13.11 -1.17 -6.36
CA VAL A 78 13.90 -1.44 -7.55
C VAL A 78 13.09 -0.97 -8.76
N GLY A 79 13.53 0.09 -9.42
CA GLY A 79 12.75 0.73 -10.48
C GLY A 79 11.40 1.22 -9.94
N ASN A 80 10.31 0.74 -10.53
CA ASN A 80 8.94 1.07 -10.14
C ASN A 80 8.28 -0.02 -9.28
N VAL A 81 9.05 -0.88 -8.64
CA VAL A 81 8.54 -1.97 -7.83
C VAL A 81 9.19 -1.94 -6.45
N VAL A 82 8.41 -2.18 -5.41
CA VAL A 82 8.92 -2.43 -4.07
C VAL A 82 8.88 -3.93 -3.81
N LEU A 83 10.02 -4.50 -3.48
CA LEU A 83 10.19 -5.90 -3.12
C LEU A 83 10.23 -6.04 -1.60
N GLY A 84 9.72 -7.13 -1.07
CA GLY A 84 9.73 -7.37 0.37
C GLY A 84 9.99 -8.82 0.74
N ARG A 85 10.51 -9.02 1.96
CA ARG A 85 10.74 -10.34 2.55
C ARG A 85 10.68 -10.28 4.07
N VAL A 86 10.42 -11.43 4.68
CA VAL A 86 10.74 -11.66 6.11
C VAL A 86 12.15 -12.24 6.16
N ASP A 87 13.07 -11.59 6.90
CA ASP A 87 14.52 -11.81 6.79
C ASP A 87 14.96 -13.24 7.14
N SER A 88 14.39 -13.83 8.18
CA SER A 88 14.83 -15.13 8.69
C SER A 88 13.78 -16.23 8.50
N ALA A 89 12.83 -16.03 7.60
CA ALA A 89 11.71 -16.95 7.41
C ALA A 89 11.71 -17.60 6.02
N ASP A 90 10.87 -18.61 5.88
CA ASP A 90 10.61 -19.29 4.63
C ASP A 90 9.68 -18.47 3.71
N GLU A 91 9.52 -18.94 2.48
CA GLU A 91 8.65 -18.31 1.50
C GLU A 91 7.18 -18.20 1.94
N PRO A 92 6.54 -19.24 2.53
CA PRO A 92 5.16 -19.12 3.02
C PRO A 92 4.97 -18.01 4.05
N THR A 93 5.91 -17.80 4.96
CA THR A 93 5.86 -16.70 5.93
C THR A 93 5.98 -15.34 5.26
N THR A 94 6.89 -15.21 4.31
CA THR A 94 7.02 -13.99 3.50
C THR A 94 5.72 -13.69 2.76
N LEU A 95 5.11 -14.67 2.11
CA LEU A 95 3.85 -14.49 1.39
C LEU A 95 2.69 -14.12 2.32
N ALA A 96 2.62 -14.71 3.50
CA ALA A 96 1.60 -14.35 4.51
C ALA A 96 1.77 -12.90 4.98
N MET A 97 2.98 -12.46 5.26
CA MET A 97 3.28 -11.08 5.62
C MET A 97 2.91 -10.13 4.49
N LEU A 98 3.30 -10.42 3.25
CA LEU A 98 2.99 -9.58 2.11
C LEU A 98 1.49 -9.48 1.82
N GLY A 99 0.71 -10.52 2.11
CA GLY A 99 -0.75 -10.48 2.00
C GLY A 99 -1.37 -9.43 2.94
N GLU A 100 -0.94 -9.39 4.18
CA GLU A 100 -1.39 -8.36 5.14
C GLU A 100 -0.80 -6.98 4.83
N PHE A 101 0.44 -6.93 4.38
CA PHE A 101 1.06 -5.70 3.92
C PHE A 101 0.29 -5.08 2.75
N ASP A 102 -0.05 -5.87 1.74
CA ASP A 102 -0.81 -5.39 0.58
C ASP A 102 -2.21 -4.90 0.98
N ALA A 103 -2.86 -5.54 1.94
CA ALA A 103 -4.12 -5.05 2.49
C ALA A 103 -3.95 -3.69 3.19
N ALA A 104 -2.88 -3.51 3.94
CA ALA A 104 -2.55 -2.23 4.58
C ALA A 104 -2.25 -1.15 3.52
N VAL A 105 -1.54 -1.49 2.45
CA VAL A 105 -1.29 -0.60 1.31
C VAL A 105 -2.62 -0.15 0.69
N GLY A 106 -3.55 -1.08 0.48
CA GLY A 106 -4.88 -0.75 -0.05
C GLY A 106 -5.60 0.29 0.81
N ARG A 107 -5.53 0.15 2.14
CA ARG A 107 -6.12 1.13 3.07
C ARG A 107 -5.41 2.48 3.03
N VAL A 108 -4.09 2.51 2.94
CA VAL A 108 -3.30 3.76 2.82
C VAL A 108 -3.67 4.49 1.53
N MET A 109 -3.71 3.79 0.41
CA MET A 109 -4.07 4.37 -0.89
C MET A 109 -5.52 4.86 -0.91
N GLN A 110 -6.43 4.10 -0.32
CA GLN A 110 -7.83 4.48 -0.17
C GLN A 110 -7.98 5.78 0.63
N ALA A 111 -7.26 5.90 1.77
CA ALA A 111 -7.29 7.11 2.59
C ALA A 111 -6.72 8.33 1.85
N ARG A 112 -5.63 8.16 1.11
CA ARG A 112 -5.05 9.23 0.27
C ARG A 112 -6.02 9.66 -0.82
N THR A 113 -6.67 8.72 -1.51
CA THR A 113 -7.67 9.02 -2.54
C THR A 113 -8.88 9.72 -1.93
N ALA A 114 -9.35 9.27 -0.77
CA ALA A 114 -10.45 9.92 -0.05
C ALA A 114 -10.16 11.39 0.24
N GLN A 115 -8.96 11.71 0.69
CA GLN A 115 -8.55 13.08 0.96
C GLN A 115 -8.60 13.95 -0.30
N ILE A 116 -8.09 13.43 -1.41
CA ILE A 116 -8.12 14.12 -2.71
C ILE A 116 -9.57 14.36 -3.17
N VAL A 117 -10.44 13.36 -3.04
CA VAL A 117 -11.87 13.47 -3.41
C VAL A 117 -12.56 14.55 -2.58
N ILE A 118 -12.34 14.57 -1.26
CA ILE A 118 -12.92 15.58 -0.37
C ILE A 118 -12.46 16.98 -0.75
N GLU A 119 -11.16 17.18 -0.96
CA GLU A 119 -10.59 18.48 -1.36
C GLU A 119 -11.13 18.94 -2.71
N ARG A 120 -11.22 18.04 -3.68
CA ARG A 120 -11.77 18.34 -5.01
C ARG A 120 -13.25 18.70 -4.94
N ALA A 121 -14.04 17.95 -4.17
CA ALA A 121 -15.46 18.24 -3.99
C ALA A 121 -15.68 19.61 -3.36
N GLN A 122 -14.92 19.94 -2.33
CA GLN A 122 -14.97 21.26 -1.69
C GLN A 122 -14.62 22.39 -2.65
N ALA A 123 -13.57 22.19 -3.46
CA ALA A 123 -13.17 23.18 -4.48
C ALA A 123 -14.25 23.40 -5.56
N LEU A 124 -15.11 22.41 -5.79
CA LEU A 124 -16.23 22.48 -6.73
C LEU A 124 -17.55 22.99 -6.09
N GLY A 125 -17.51 23.38 -4.84
CA GLY A 125 -18.68 23.91 -4.12
C GLY A 125 -19.56 22.86 -3.47
N PHE A 126 -19.05 21.66 -3.26
CA PHE A 126 -19.74 20.60 -2.51
C PHE A 126 -19.22 20.50 -1.07
N ARG A 127 -20.09 20.10 -0.17
CA ARG A 127 -19.73 19.79 1.20
C ARG A 127 -20.00 18.33 1.52
N LEU A 128 -19.15 17.72 2.34
CA LEU A 128 -19.33 16.36 2.84
C LEU A 128 -20.46 16.35 3.87
N ILE A 129 -21.49 15.53 3.69
CA ILE A 129 -22.62 15.40 4.60
C ILE A 129 -22.69 14.03 5.28
N GLU A 130 -22.12 13.00 4.68
CA GLU A 130 -22.11 11.66 5.24
C GLU A 130 -20.82 10.93 4.86
N GLN A 131 -20.29 10.18 5.83
CA GLN A 131 -19.16 9.30 5.65
C GLN A 131 -19.44 7.96 6.35
N ARG A 132 -19.30 6.86 5.62
CA ARG A 132 -19.49 5.51 6.15
C ARG A 132 -18.37 4.59 5.70
N ASP A 133 -18.04 3.62 6.56
CA ASP A 133 -17.19 2.49 6.20
C ASP A 133 -18.05 1.23 6.21
N ASP A 134 -18.27 0.67 5.02
CA ASP A 134 -19.05 -0.52 4.80
C ASP A 134 -18.13 -1.70 4.47
N GLY A 135 -17.57 -2.34 5.50
CA GLY A 135 -16.70 -3.50 5.34
C GLY A 135 -15.41 -3.20 4.57
N GLY A 136 -14.82 -2.03 4.79
CA GLY A 136 -13.61 -1.57 4.10
C GLY A 136 -13.86 -0.72 2.87
N THR A 137 -15.10 -0.63 2.39
CA THR A 137 -15.50 0.32 1.34
C THR A 137 -15.92 1.62 1.99
N LEU A 138 -15.22 2.71 1.65
CA LEU A 138 -15.54 4.04 2.14
C LEU A 138 -16.60 4.68 1.26
N ASN A 139 -17.68 5.13 1.87
CA ASN A 139 -18.77 5.83 1.20
C ASN A 139 -18.84 7.26 1.68
N TYR A 140 -18.76 8.20 0.75
CA TYR A 140 -18.85 9.64 1.00
C TYR A 140 -20.02 10.22 0.23
N VAL A 141 -20.88 10.97 0.92
CA VAL A 141 -21.99 11.67 0.29
C VAL A 141 -21.75 13.18 0.40
N PHE A 142 -21.80 13.85 -0.73
CA PHE A 142 -21.61 15.29 -0.83
C PHE A 142 -22.89 15.97 -1.29
N GLU A 143 -23.12 17.18 -0.81
CA GLU A 143 -24.23 18.03 -1.16
C GLU A 143 -23.69 19.37 -1.69
N GLU A 144 -24.33 19.89 -2.73
CA GLU A 144 -24.01 21.20 -3.27
C GLU A 144 -24.34 22.30 -2.23
N ASN A 145 -23.43 23.24 -2.05
CA ASN A 145 -23.62 24.36 -1.14
C ASN A 145 -24.67 25.34 -1.65
#